data_828f158a2476be585f7ae4d1559baa3f
#
_entry.id   828f158a2476be585f7ae4d1559baa3f
#
_cell.length_a   1.000
_cell.length_b   1.000
_cell.length_c   1.000
_cell.angle_alpha   90.00
_cell.angle_beta   90.00
_cell.angle_gamma   90.00
#
_symmetry.space_group_name_H-M   'P 1'
#
loop_
_entity.id
_entity.type
_entity.pdbx_description
1 polymer ?
#
loop_
_entity_poly.entity_id
_entity_poly.type
_entity_poly.pdbx_seq_one_letter_code
_entity_poly.pdbx_strand_id
1 'polypeptide(L)'
;MEENQRIIQAYGTQKKPGSWETGEFTCQCGCSFRAIGAGQSPRGTRNKNFRPDFILIDDIDTDEECRNPERIKAKWKWLEEALIPTMSVSGRYRVLFNGNIIAADCCITRAIEKAAELGQKGIGYADIINIRDKDGVSSWPEKNSEEDIDLFLSLISTSSAQKEFFNNPVSEGSIFKNLVFGKVPPLNKFRFLVIYGDPAPGESRRKQASFKSVCLLGKLKGKLYVIKARVFRGKNEDFIEAFFEQYKHVGGKASVYAYVENNKLQDPFFKQVLKKHLNRLRKK
;
A
#
# COMPACT_ATOMS: atom_id res chain seq x y z
N MET A 1 -3.54 24.66 -20.23
CA MET A 1 -2.43 25.42 -20.85
C MET A 1 -2.94 26.73 -21.49
N GLU A 2 -4.02 26.69 -22.23
CA GLU A 2 -4.52 27.82 -23.01
C GLU A 2 -4.95 29.02 -22.13
N GLU A 3 -5.51 28.76 -20.95
CA GLU A 3 -6.02 29.77 -20.02
C GLU A 3 -5.14 29.99 -18.78
N ASN A 4 -4.09 29.17 -18.61
CA ASN A 4 -3.22 29.28 -17.44
C ASN A 4 -2.23 30.43 -17.61
N GLN A 5 -2.51 31.55 -16.94
CA GLN A 5 -1.72 32.77 -17.01
C GLN A 5 -0.25 32.57 -16.61
N ARG A 6 0.02 31.69 -15.65
CA ARG A 6 1.42 31.39 -15.22
C ARG A 6 2.20 30.66 -16.32
N ILE A 7 1.56 29.73 -17.03
CA ILE A 7 2.17 29.05 -18.18
C ILE A 7 2.40 30.05 -19.32
N ILE A 8 1.40 30.90 -19.61
CA ILE A 8 1.50 31.92 -20.65
C ILE A 8 2.61 32.93 -20.35
N GLN A 9 2.73 33.36 -19.10
CA GLN A 9 3.81 34.28 -18.69
C GLN A 9 5.20 33.64 -18.79
N ALA A 10 5.33 32.37 -18.41
CA ALA A 10 6.62 31.68 -18.39
C ALA A 10 7.08 31.20 -19.79
N TYR A 11 6.15 30.77 -20.63
CA TYR A 11 6.46 30.05 -21.87
C TYR A 11 5.78 30.64 -23.12
N GLY A 12 5.02 31.72 -22.98
CA GLY A 12 4.21 32.30 -24.06
C GLY A 12 2.95 31.46 -24.37
N THR A 13 2.17 31.93 -25.34
CA THR A 13 0.99 31.22 -25.84
C THR A 13 1.41 29.93 -26.54
N GLN A 14 0.94 28.79 -26.02
CA GLN A 14 1.36 27.47 -26.51
C GLN A 14 0.40 26.86 -27.55
N LYS A 15 -0.81 27.43 -27.73
CA LYS A 15 -1.78 26.93 -28.70
C LYS A 15 -1.26 27.10 -30.11
N LYS A 16 -1.18 25.97 -30.83
CA LYS A 16 -0.79 25.93 -32.23
C LYS A 16 -2.05 25.70 -33.10
N PRO A 17 -2.42 26.62 -34.00
CA PRO A 17 -3.53 26.43 -34.92
C PRO A 17 -3.38 25.14 -35.74
N GLY A 18 -4.47 24.40 -35.91
CA GLY A 18 -4.48 23.14 -36.67
C GLY A 18 -3.85 21.92 -36.01
N SER A 19 -3.42 22.07 -34.74
CA SER A 19 -2.86 20.94 -33.97
C SER A 19 -3.21 21.04 -32.47
N TRP A 20 -4.49 21.31 -32.16
CA TRP A 20 -4.96 21.49 -30.80
C TRP A 20 -6.29 20.76 -30.63
N GLU A 21 -6.20 19.40 -30.64
CA GLU A 21 -7.36 18.53 -30.51
C GLU A 21 -7.44 17.92 -29.12
N THR A 22 -8.62 17.53 -28.68
CA THR A 22 -8.80 16.83 -27.41
C THR A 22 -8.09 15.49 -27.46
N GLY A 23 -7.13 15.30 -26.56
CA GLY A 23 -6.36 14.05 -26.44
C GLY A 23 -5.09 13.97 -27.28
N GLU A 24 -4.92 14.84 -28.31
CA GLU A 24 -3.66 14.91 -29.06
C GLU A 24 -3.39 16.33 -29.57
N PHE A 25 -2.29 16.93 -29.17
CA PHE A 25 -1.93 18.27 -29.63
C PHE A 25 -0.42 18.50 -29.64
N THR A 26 0.00 19.45 -30.45
CA THR A 26 1.40 19.93 -30.50
C THR A 26 1.43 21.41 -30.14
N CYS A 27 2.28 21.78 -29.19
CA CYS A 27 2.49 23.15 -28.78
C CYS A 27 3.30 23.95 -29.82
N GLN A 28 3.30 25.29 -29.72
CA GLN A 28 4.12 26.13 -30.55
C GLN A 28 5.63 25.87 -30.38
N CYS A 29 6.05 25.50 -29.17
CA CYS A 29 7.43 25.09 -28.89
C CYS A 29 7.81 23.73 -29.53
N GLY A 30 6.88 23.02 -30.17
CA GLY A 30 7.11 21.72 -30.80
C GLY A 30 6.88 20.51 -29.90
N CYS A 31 6.61 20.72 -28.63
CA CYS A 31 6.26 19.63 -27.70
C CYS A 31 4.89 19.02 -28.08
N SER A 32 4.81 17.72 -28.18
CA SER A 32 3.56 17.01 -28.54
C SER A 32 3.06 16.19 -27.37
N PHE A 33 1.76 16.18 -27.18
CA PHE A 33 1.04 15.44 -26.15
C PHE A 33 0.02 14.51 -26.78
N ARG A 34 -0.09 13.30 -26.24
CA ARG A 34 -1.13 12.35 -26.59
C ARG A 34 -1.64 11.64 -25.36
N ALA A 35 -2.94 11.71 -25.12
CA ALA A 35 -3.62 10.97 -24.07
C ALA A 35 -4.19 9.66 -24.64
N ILE A 36 -4.02 8.56 -23.91
CA ILE A 36 -4.58 7.26 -24.25
C ILE A 36 -5.17 6.62 -23.00
N GLY A 37 -6.27 5.89 -23.13
CA GLY A 37 -6.83 5.10 -22.05
C GLY A 37 -6.06 3.80 -21.84
N ALA A 38 -6.08 3.29 -20.60
CA ALA A 38 -5.49 2.00 -20.28
C ALA A 38 -6.09 0.88 -21.16
N GLY A 39 -5.22 0.01 -21.68
CA GLY A 39 -5.61 -1.09 -22.58
C GLY A 39 -5.80 -0.69 -24.05
N GLN A 40 -5.83 0.59 -24.39
CA GLN A 40 -5.81 1.01 -25.79
C GLN A 40 -4.46 0.73 -26.46
N SER A 41 -4.46 0.60 -27.80
CA SER A 41 -3.20 0.38 -28.52
C SER A 41 -2.34 1.66 -28.55
N PRO A 42 -1.19 1.68 -27.88
CA PRO A 42 -0.26 2.80 -27.95
C PRO A 42 0.65 2.71 -29.19
N ARG A 43 0.54 1.64 -30.00
CA ARG A 43 1.40 1.41 -31.15
C ARG A 43 1.20 2.50 -32.21
N GLY A 44 2.27 2.87 -32.85
CA GLY A 44 2.25 3.93 -33.88
C GLY A 44 2.32 5.35 -33.31
N THR A 45 2.47 5.51 -31.99
CA THR A 45 2.66 6.82 -31.37
C THR A 45 4.02 7.41 -31.80
N ARG A 46 3.98 8.26 -32.79
CA ARG A 46 5.14 9.01 -33.26
C ARG A 46 4.68 10.41 -33.66
N ASN A 47 5.46 11.40 -33.31
CA ASN A 47 5.34 12.72 -33.91
C ASN A 47 6.53 12.90 -34.88
N LYS A 48 6.23 12.87 -36.18
CA LYS A 48 7.27 12.85 -37.22
C LYS A 48 8.25 11.68 -37.01
N ASN A 49 9.53 11.96 -36.73
CA ASN A 49 10.59 10.96 -36.50
C ASN A 49 10.86 10.67 -35.02
N PHE A 50 10.12 11.31 -34.11
CA PHE A 50 10.35 11.20 -32.66
C PHE A 50 9.40 10.18 -32.03
N ARG A 51 9.94 9.37 -31.14
CA ARG A 51 9.20 8.52 -30.20
C ARG A 51 8.94 9.28 -28.89
N PRO A 52 7.96 8.87 -28.08
CA PRO A 52 7.79 9.46 -26.76
C PRO A 52 9.08 9.38 -25.93
N ASP A 53 9.43 10.46 -25.27
CA ASP A 53 10.55 10.58 -24.33
C ASP A 53 10.08 10.73 -22.88
N PHE A 54 8.76 10.98 -22.70
CA PHE A 54 8.12 11.06 -21.40
C PHE A 54 6.77 10.34 -21.43
N ILE A 55 6.55 9.48 -20.45
CA ILE A 55 5.26 8.82 -20.20
C ILE A 55 4.81 9.19 -18.80
N LEU A 56 3.64 9.83 -18.70
CA LEU A 56 2.91 10.02 -17.44
C LEU A 56 1.80 8.97 -17.37
N ILE A 57 1.82 8.17 -16.32
CA ILE A 57 0.76 7.23 -15.96
C ILE A 57 0.08 7.82 -14.74
N ASP A 58 -1.20 8.17 -14.87
CA ASP A 58 -1.94 8.92 -13.86
C ASP A 58 -3.23 8.19 -13.54
N ASP A 59 -3.47 7.91 -12.26
CA ASP A 59 -4.66 7.26 -11.70
C ASP A 59 -5.16 6.04 -12.49
N ILE A 60 -4.24 5.16 -12.89
CA ILE A 60 -4.55 4.02 -13.76
C ILE A 60 -5.32 2.91 -13.05
N ASP A 61 -5.24 2.84 -11.73
CA ASP A 61 -5.89 1.81 -10.93
C ASP A 61 -7.32 2.22 -10.54
N THR A 62 -8.24 1.25 -10.59
CA THR A 62 -9.63 1.42 -10.14
C THR A 62 -9.99 0.37 -9.10
N ASP A 63 -10.89 0.71 -8.17
CA ASP A 63 -11.35 -0.22 -7.14
C ASP A 63 -11.94 -1.52 -7.72
N GLU A 64 -12.66 -1.41 -8.85
CA GLU A 64 -13.26 -2.57 -9.50
C GLU A 64 -12.20 -3.53 -10.03
N GLU A 65 -11.17 -3.00 -10.69
CA GLU A 65 -10.12 -3.83 -11.27
C GLU A 65 -9.21 -4.43 -10.20
N CYS A 66 -8.95 -3.69 -9.11
CA CYS A 66 -8.12 -4.17 -8.01
C CYS A 66 -8.76 -5.35 -7.24
N ARG A 67 -10.07 -5.58 -7.39
CA ARG A 67 -10.72 -6.80 -6.86
C ARG A 67 -10.37 -8.06 -7.65
N ASN A 68 -9.79 -7.91 -8.85
CA ASN A 68 -9.45 -9.03 -9.71
C ASN A 68 -7.95 -9.00 -10.05
N PRO A 69 -7.12 -9.87 -9.41
CA PRO A 69 -5.67 -9.91 -9.63
C PRO A 69 -5.27 -10.16 -11.09
N GLU A 70 -6.08 -10.88 -11.86
CA GLU A 70 -5.78 -11.13 -13.27
C GLU A 70 -5.97 -9.87 -14.14
N ARG A 71 -6.90 -8.97 -13.78
CA ARG A 71 -7.03 -7.66 -14.44
C ARG A 71 -5.81 -6.78 -14.18
N ILE A 72 -5.35 -6.71 -12.94
CA ILE A 72 -4.14 -5.96 -12.58
C ILE A 72 -2.91 -6.51 -13.30
N LYS A 73 -2.78 -7.85 -13.35
CA LYS A 73 -1.69 -8.51 -14.08
C LYS A 73 -1.74 -8.20 -15.58
N ALA A 74 -2.93 -8.23 -16.19
CA ALA A 74 -3.10 -7.91 -17.62
C ALA A 74 -2.77 -6.44 -17.90
N LYS A 75 -3.20 -5.51 -17.03
CA LYS A 75 -2.90 -4.08 -17.14
C LYS A 75 -1.40 -3.81 -16.99
N TRP A 76 -0.76 -4.43 -16.00
CA TRP A 76 0.70 -4.33 -15.82
C TRP A 76 1.46 -4.86 -17.03
N LYS A 77 1.03 -6.01 -17.57
CA LYS A 77 1.58 -6.58 -18.80
C LYS A 77 1.43 -5.64 -20.00
N TRP A 78 0.28 -4.96 -20.12
CA TRP A 78 0.07 -3.95 -21.16
C TRP A 78 1.04 -2.77 -21.02
N LEU A 79 1.32 -2.31 -19.80
CA LEU A 79 2.35 -1.28 -19.56
C LEU A 79 3.72 -1.74 -20.04
N GLU A 80 4.14 -2.93 -19.70
CA GLU A 80 5.48 -3.47 -20.01
C GLU A 80 5.64 -3.86 -21.49
N GLU A 81 4.61 -4.40 -22.13
CA GLU A 81 4.72 -4.96 -23.48
C GLU A 81 4.22 -4.03 -24.59
N ALA A 82 3.37 -3.06 -24.25
CA ALA A 82 2.78 -2.18 -25.24
C ALA A 82 3.14 -0.71 -25.03
N LEU A 83 2.97 -0.16 -23.82
CA LEU A 83 3.16 1.28 -23.58
C LEU A 83 4.63 1.66 -23.50
N ILE A 84 5.38 1.09 -22.56
CA ILE A 84 6.80 1.41 -22.32
C ILE A 84 7.65 1.20 -23.59
N PRO A 85 7.45 0.14 -24.40
CA PRO A 85 8.22 -0.06 -25.62
C PRO A 85 7.93 0.94 -26.76
N THR A 86 6.99 1.86 -26.58
CA THR A 86 6.82 2.98 -27.53
C THR A 86 7.97 3.98 -27.49
N MET A 87 8.67 4.06 -26.36
CA MET A 87 9.84 4.92 -26.18
C MET A 87 11.05 4.41 -26.99
N SER A 88 12.02 5.29 -27.19
CA SER A 88 13.28 4.93 -27.85
C SER A 88 14.26 4.30 -26.87
N VAL A 89 14.85 3.16 -27.22
CA VAL A 89 15.86 2.48 -26.38
C VAL A 89 17.12 3.32 -26.20
N SER A 90 17.51 4.09 -27.22
CA SER A 90 18.73 4.91 -27.22
C SER A 90 18.51 6.38 -26.82
N GLY A 91 17.26 6.75 -26.53
CA GLY A 91 16.92 8.12 -26.14
C GLY A 91 17.02 8.36 -24.62
N ARG A 92 16.99 9.62 -24.23
CA ARG A 92 16.68 10.00 -22.85
C ARG A 92 15.17 9.90 -22.67
N TYR A 93 14.73 9.07 -21.74
CA TYR A 93 13.31 8.88 -21.46
C TYR A 93 13.03 8.88 -19.96
N ARG A 94 11.79 9.20 -19.61
CA ARG A 94 11.30 9.16 -18.23
C ARG A 94 9.91 8.54 -18.19
N VAL A 95 9.65 7.77 -17.16
CA VAL A 95 8.31 7.27 -16.81
C VAL A 95 7.98 7.81 -15.44
N LEU A 96 6.90 8.56 -15.34
CA LEU A 96 6.35 9.04 -14.08
C LEU A 96 5.05 8.27 -13.82
N PHE A 97 4.97 7.66 -12.66
CA PHE A 97 3.78 6.94 -12.22
C PHE A 97 3.16 7.69 -11.04
N ASN A 98 1.91 8.10 -11.19
CA ASN A 98 1.17 8.89 -10.22
C ASN A 98 -0.13 8.16 -9.84
N GLY A 99 -0.52 8.21 -8.58
CA GLY A 99 -1.77 7.62 -8.11
C GLY A 99 -1.72 7.23 -6.64
N ASN A 100 -2.87 6.86 -6.09
CA ASN A 100 -2.99 6.38 -4.72
C ASN A 100 -2.80 4.86 -4.63
N ILE A 101 -2.30 4.39 -3.48
CA ILE A 101 -2.27 2.96 -3.16
C ILE A 101 -3.67 2.54 -2.70
N ILE A 102 -4.51 2.12 -3.64
CA ILE A 102 -5.92 1.78 -3.36
C ILE A 102 -6.14 0.30 -3.01
N ALA A 103 -5.15 -0.55 -3.25
CA ALA A 103 -5.17 -1.98 -2.92
C ALA A 103 -3.77 -2.50 -2.63
N ALA A 104 -3.68 -3.65 -1.96
CA ALA A 104 -2.39 -4.30 -1.69
C ALA A 104 -1.67 -4.80 -2.96
N ASP A 105 -2.42 -5.18 -4.00
CA ASP A 105 -1.90 -5.49 -5.35
C ASP A 105 -2.63 -4.60 -6.36
N CYS A 106 -1.93 -3.58 -6.84
CA CYS A 106 -2.38 -2.66 -7.88
C CYS A 106 -1.17 -2.20 -8.71
N CYS A 107 -1.39 -1.48 -9.79
CA CYS A 107 -0.27 -1.08 -10.67
C CYS A 107 0.71 -0.15 -9.95
N ILE A 108 0.22 0.77 -9.09
CA ILE A 108 1.11 1.68 -8.36
C ILE A 108 2.02 0.92 -7.37
N THR A 109 1.52 -0.13 -6.67
CA THR A 109 2.37 -0.93 -5.76
C THR A 109 3.46 -1.68 -6.53
N ARG A 110 3.13 -2.21 -7.70
CA ARG A 110 4.11 -2.84 -8.60
C ARG A 110 5.13 -1.84 -9.14
N ALA A 111 4.69 -0.59 -9.43
CA ALA A 111 5.58 0.49 -9.84
C ALA A 111 6.56 0.88 -8.72
N ILE A 112 6.10 0.92 -7.47
CA ILE A 112 6.95 1.17 -6.29
C ILE A 112 8.00 0.06 -6.14
N GLU A 113 7.59 -1.21 -6.24
CA GLU A 113 8.52 -2.35 -6.21
C GLU A 113 9.56 -2.25 -7.34
N LYS A 114 9.11 -1.91 -8.55
CA LYS A 114 10.00 -1.71 -9.70
C LYS A 114 10.95 -0.54 -9.52
N ALA A 115 10.47 0.57 -8.97
CA ALA A 115 11.31 1.73 -8.63
C ALA A 115 12.36 1.37 -7.58
N ALA A 116 12.04 0.53 -6.59
CA ALA A 116 13.01 0.05 -5.60
C ALA A 116 14.09 -0.83 -6.22
N GLU A 117 13.73 -1.74 -7.15
CA GLU A 117 14.72 -2.53 -7.93
C GLU A 117 15.64 -1.63 -8.75
N LEU A 118 15.08 -0.64 -9.44
CA LEU A 118 15.82 0.31 -10.27
C LEU A 118 16.64 1.30 -9.43
N GLY A 119 16.19 1.59 -8.20
CA GLY A 119 16.89 2.44 -7.23
C GLY A 119 18.27 1.88 -6.86
N GLN A 120 18.43 0.56 -6.84
CA GLN A 120 19.73 -0.09 -6.65
C GLN A 120 20.73 0.26 -7.76
N LYS A 121 20.24 0.67 -8.93
CA LYS A 121 21.02 1.12 -10.07
C LYS A 121 21.09 2.66 -10.19
N GLY A 122 20.52 3.40 -9.24
CA GLY A 122 20.47 4.87 -9.25
C GLY A 122 19.54 5.48 -10.30
N ILE A 123 18.58 4.71 -10.84
CA ILE A 123 17.68 5.15 -11.93
C ILE A 123 16.18 5.05 -11.56
N GLY A 124 15.85 4.60 -10.36
CA GLY A 124 14.47 4.50 -9.85
C GLY A 124 14.31 5.24 -8.53
N TYR A 125 13.17 5.88 -8.36
CA TYR A 125 12.78 6.55 -7.13
C TYR A 125 11.28 6.41 -6.91
N ALA A 126 10.87 6.21 -5.67
CA ALA A 126 9.47 6.24 -5.26
C ALA A 126 9.33 7.05 -3.98
N ASP A 127 8.31 7.87 -3.91
CA ASP A 127 7.93 8.62 -2.73
C ASP A 127 6.45 8.40 -2.42
N ILE A 128 6.13 8.21 -1.15
CA ILE A 128 4.75 8.01 -0.68
C ILE A 128 4.41 9.19 0.22
N ILE A 129 3.56 10.07 -0.29
CA ILE A 129 3.14 11.28 0.40
C ILE A 129 1.75 11.04 0.98
N ASN A 130 1.65 11.01 2.30
CA ASN A 130 0.40 10.95 3.02
C ASN A 130 -0.07 12.36 3.38
N ILE A 131 -1.34 12.55 3.70
CA ILE A 131 -1.86 13.86 4.14
C ILE A 131 -1.19 14.33 5.44
N ARG A 132 -0.74 13.38 6.27
CA ARG A 132 0.08 13.62 7.47
C ARG A 132 1.33 12.76 7.43
N ASP A 133 2.42 13.29 7.93
CA ASP A 133 3.68 12.58 8.07
C ASP A 133 3.64 11.54 9.21
N LYS A 134 4.77 10.89 9.46
CA LYS A 134 4.94 9.89 10.54
C LYS A 134 4.74 10.45 11.95
N ASP A 135 4.90 11.74 12.13
CA ASP A 135 4.74 12.43 13.42
C ASP A 135 3.31 12.93 13.60
N GLY A 136 2.45 12.74 12.59
CA GLY A 136 1.03 13.09 12.59
C GLY A 136 0.76 14.55 12.23
N VAL A 137 1.73 15.22 11.63
CA VAL A 137 1.66 16.62 11.19
C VAL A 137 1.33 16.68 9.70
N SER A 138 0.59 17.70 9.28
CA SER A 138 0.26 17.94 7.87
C SER A 138 1.50 17.91 6.99
N SER A 139 1.46 17.12 5.92
CA SER A 139 2.56 17.06 4.95
C SER A 139 2.62 18.31 4.03
N TRP A 140 1.60 19.15 4.09
CA TRP A 140 1.56 20.44 3.37
C TRP A 140 0.85 21.52 4.20
N PRO A 141 1.49 21.99 5.29
CA PRO A 141 0.87 22.89 6.26
C PRO A 141 0.47 24.25 5.68
N GLU A 142 1.16 24.72 4.61
CA GLU A 142 0.81 25.99 3.96
C GLU A 142 -0.54 25.94 3.21
N LYS A 143 -1.03 24.74 2.91
CA LYS A 143 -2.31 24.55 2.23
C LYS A 143 -3.38 23.93 3.12
N ASN A 144 -3.01 22.98 3.96
CA ASN A 144 -3.93 22.16 4.74
C ASN A 144 -3.58 22.30 6.22
N SER A 145 -4.36 23.07 6.98
CA SER A 145 -4.22 23.12 8.43
C SER A 145 -4.64 21.79 9.07
N GLU A 146 -4.24 21.54 10.33
CA GLU A 146 -4.64 20.34 11.06
C GLU A 146 -6.16 20.30 11.25
N GLU A 147 -6.79 21.45 11.51
CA GLU A 147 -8.24 21.59 11.67
C GLU A 147 -8.98 21.26 10.38
N ASP A 148 -8.49 21.72 9.22
CA ASP A 148 -9.08 21.42 7.92
C ASP A 148 -8.98 19.94 7.61
N ILE A 149 -7.84 19.32 7.90
CA ILE A 149 -7.62 17.86 7.72
C ILE A 149 -8.58 17.09 8.62
N ASP A 150 -8.69 17.42 9.91
CA ASP A 150 -9.57 16.72 10.84
C ASP A 150 -11.04 16.86 10.43
N LEU A 151 -11.46 18.05 10.04
CA LEU A 151 -12.81 18.30 9.54
C LEU A 151 -13.08 17.46 8.28
N PHE A 152 -12.19 17.49 7.31
CA PHE A 152 -12.36 16.75 6.06
C PHE A 152 -12.40 15.24 6.28
N LEU A 153 -11.48 14.71 7.07
CA LEU A 153 -11.43 13.27 7.38
C LEU A 153 -12.67 12.80 8.17
N SER A 154 -13.31 13.70 8.92
CA SER A 154 -14.57 13.40 9.62
C SER A 154 -15.77 13.16 8.69
N LEU A 155 -15.71 13.64 7.45
CA LEU A 155 -16.76 13.49 6.44
C LEU A 155 -16.78 12.11 5.76
N ILE A 156 -15.73 11.35 5.91
CA ILE A 156 -15.55 10.08 5.22
C ILE A 156 -15.29 8.92 6.21
N SER A 157 -15.49 7.69 5.77
CA SER A 157 -15.17 6.53 6.59
C SER A 157 -13.66 6.41 6.84
N THR A 158 -13.29 5.79 7.96
CA THR A 158 -11.88 5.55 8.28
C THR A 158 -11.18 4.71 7.20
N SER A 159 -11.88 3.72 6.62
CA SER A 159 -11.34 2.90 5.52
C SER A 159 -11.06 3.73 4.28
N SER A 160 -11.98 4.63 3.92
CA SER A 160 -11.77 5.57 2.79
C SER A 160 -10.62 6.53 3.08
N ALA A 161 -10.56 7.09 4.30
CA ALA A 161 -9.47 7.97 4.71
C ALA A 161 -8.11 7.27 4.61
N GLN A 162 -8.01 6.03 5.10
CA GLN A 162 -6.77 5.26 5.03
C GLN A 162 -6.33 4.99 3.59
N LYS A 163 -7.25 4.67 2.71
CA LYS A 163 -6.96 4.41 1.31
C LYS A 163 -6.56 5.68 0.55
N GLU A 164 -7.38 6.73 0.63
CA GLU A 164 -7.24 7.91 -0.23
C GLU A 164 -6.19 8.91 0.26
N PHE A 165 -5.97 8.99 1.58
CA PHE A 165 -5.12 10.03 2.17
C PHE A 165 -3.88 9.49 2.89
N PHE A 166 -3.85 8.19 3.21
CA PHE A 166 -2.73 7.58 3.91
C PHE A 166 -2.06 6.44 3.12
N ASN A 167 -2.44 6.22 1.86
CA ASN A 167 -1.90 5.17 1.02
C ASN A 167 -1.87 3.78 1.69
N ASN A 168 -2.82 3.55 2.59
CA ASN A 168 -2.94 2.34 3.40
C ASN A 168 -4.31 1.68 3.17
N PRO A 169 -4.49 0.93 2.07
CA PRO A 169 -5.76 0.29 1.76
C PRO A 169 -6.10 -0.76 2.81
N VAL A 170 -7.13 -0.49 3.57
CA VAL A 170 -7.67 -1.41 4.57
C VAL A 170 -8.86 -2.13 3.96
N SER A 171 -8.78 -3.45 3.86
CA SER A 171 -9.94 -4.25 3.48
C SER A 171 -10.98 -4.15 4.59
N GLU A 172 -12.18 -3.68 4.26
CA GLU A 172 -13.31 -3.75 5.20
C GLU A 172 -13.60 -5.21 5.49
N GLY A 173 -13.33 -5.62 6.74
CA GLY A 173 -13.69 -6.95 7.21
C GLY A 173 -15.21 -7.07 7.34
N SER A 174 -15.77 -8.19 6.93
CA SER A 174 -17.21 -8.46 7.09
C SER A 174 -17.67 -8.42 8.55
N ILE A 175 -16.76 -8.63 9.50
CA ILE A 175 -17.04 -8.73 10.94
C ILE A 175 -16.79 -7.40 11.66
N PHE A 176 -15.70 -6.68 11.32
CA PHE A 176 -15.34 -5.40 11.93
C PHE A 176 -15.53 -4.27 10.94
N LYS A 177 -16.70 -3.64 10.98
CA LYS A 177 -17.07 -2.53 10.07
C LYS A 177 -16.47 -1.18 10.49
N ASN A 178 -16.19 -1.01 11.79
CA ASN A 178 -15.73 0.26 12.36
C ASN A 178 -14.36 0.07 13.01
N LEU A 179 -13.30 0.08 12.20
CA LEU A 179 -11.92 0.11 12.68
C LEU A 179 -11.47 1.55 12.82
N VAL A 180 -10.99 1.91 14.00
CA VAL A 180 -10.41 3.22 14.26
C VAL A 180 -8.90 3.03 14.46
N PHE A 181 -8.10 3.68 13.63
CA PHE A 181 -6.66 3.69 13.77
C PHE A 181 -6.23 4.87 14.63
N GLY A 182 -5.31 4.63 15.55
CA GLY A 182 -4.86 5.68 16.43
C GLY A 182 -3.77 5.21 17.39
N LYS A 183 -3.31 6.12 18.23
CA LYS A 183 -2.28 5.83 19.23
C LYS A 183 -2.84 4.90 20.30
N VAL A 184 -2.15 3.78 20.53
CA VAL A 184 -2.50 2.84 21.59
C VAL A 184 -2.18 3.46 22.96
N PRO A 185 -3.11 3.41 23.94
CA PRO A 185 -2.82 3.83 25.31
C PRO A 185 -1.62 3.09 25.92
N PRO A 186 -0.89 3.67 26.87
CA PRO A 186 0.17 2.98 27.60
C PRO A 186 -0.29 1.63 28.17
N LEU A 187 0.52 0.57 28.00
CA LEU A 187 0.14 -0.79 28.36
C LEU A 187 -0.24 -1.00 29.82
N ASN A 188 0.34 -0.20 30.72
CA ASN A 188 0.01 -0.22 32.17
C ASN A 188 -1.39 0.31 32.49
N LYS A 189 -2.11 0.92 31.57
CA LYS A 189 -3.52 1.32 31.76
C LYS A 189 -4.51 0.19 31.52
N PHE A 190 -4.08 -0.91 30.90
CA PHE A 190 -4.91 -2.09 30.72
C PHE A 190 -4.86 -2.97 31.97
N ARG A 191 -6.02 -3.41 32.46
CA ARG A 191 -6.09 -4.33 33.60
C ARG A 191 -5.40 -5.65 33.28
N PHE A 192 -5.56 -6.13 32.07
CA PHE A 192 -4.85 -7.28 31.50
C PHE A 192 -4.82 -7.18 29.98
N LEU A 193 -3.92 -7.92 29.38
CA LEU A 193 -3.78 -8.08 27.95
C LEU A 193 -3.98 -9.55 27.57
N VAL A 194 -4.36 -9.79 26.34
CA VAL A 194 -4.53 -11.12 25.77
C VAL A 194 -3.62 -11.28 24.57
N ILE A 195 -2.79 -12.30 24.57
CA ILE A 195 -2.13 -12.78 23.37
C ILE A 195 -2.95 -13.94 22.83
N TYR A 196 -3.44 -13.81 21.60
CA TYR A 196 -4.17 -14.87 20.91
C TYR A 196 -3.44 -15.27 19.65
N GLY A 197 -3.22 -16.56 19.47
CA GLY A 197 -2.54 -17.10 18.30
C GLY A 197 -3.34 -18.19 17.62
N ASP A 198 -3.46 -18.07 16.28
CA ASP A 198 -3.97 -19.11 15.40
C ASP A 198 -2.78 -19.69 14.63
N PRO A 199 -2.35 -20.93 14.95
CA PRO A 199 -1.17 -21.55 14.33
C PRO A 199 -1.42 -22.04 12.91
N ALA A 200 -2.64 -22.12 12.41
CA ALA A 200 -3.08 -22.70 11.14
C ALA A 200 -2.36 -24.03 10.75
N PRO A 201 -3.01 -24.97 10.10
CA PRO A 201 -2.36 -26.20 9.67
C PRO A 201 -1.33 -25.93 8.56
N GLY A 202 -0.19 -26.62 8.63
CA GLY A 202 0.85 -26.59 7.60
C GLY A 202 2.09 -25.74 7.93
N GLU A 203 3.20 -26.13 7.35
CA GLU A 203 4.54 -25.56 7.58
C GLU A 203 5.13 -24.89 6.33
N SER A 204 4.29 -24.45 5.41
CA SER A 204 4.74 -23.96 4.11
C SER A 204 4.69 -22.43 4.02
N ARG A 205 5.73 -21.86 3.39
CA ARG A 205 5.76 -20.45 2.96
C ARG A 205 5.10 -20.23 1.59
N ARG A 206 4.54 -21.29 0.96
CA ARG A 206 3.93 -21.23 -0.38
C ARG A 206 2.68 -20.33 -0.37
N LYS A 207 2.38 -19.69 -1.52
CA LYS A 207 1.22 -18.80 -1.68
C LYS A 207 -0.14 -19.43 -1.32
N GLN A 208 -0.25 -20.75 -1.43
CA GLN A 208 -1.48 -21.51 -1.13
C GLN A 208 -1.61 -21.97 0.33
N ALA A 209 -0.58 -21.76 1.17
CA ALA A 209 -0.65 -22.14 2.57
C ALA A 209 -1.55 -21.20 3.37
N SER A 210 -2.26 -21.73 4.38
CA SER A 210 -3.04 -20.93 5.33
C SER A 210 -2.16 -19.99 6.12
N PHE A 211 -2.72 -18.84 6.47
CA PHE A 211 -2.01 -17.85 7.28
C PHE A 211 -2.01 -18.27 8.75
N LYS A 212 -0.90 -18.03 9.42
CA LYS A 212 -0.77 -18.02 10.87
C LYS A 212 -0.98 -16.60 11.36
N SER A 213 -1.60 -16.45 12.53
CA SER A 213 -1.79 -15.12 13.12
C SER A 213 -1.46 -15.10 14.61
N VAL A 214 -0.90 -13.98 15.06
CA VAL A 214 -0.67 -13.71 16.49
C VAL A 214 -1.06 -12.27 16.76
N CYS A 215 -1.98 -12.06 17.71
CA CYS A 215 -2.49 -10.76 18.08
C CYS A 215 -2.29 -10.49 19.56
N LEU A 216 -1.87 -9.26 19.91
CA LEU A 216 -1.89 -8.71 21.25
C LEU A 216 -3.09 -7.78 21.38
N LEU A 217 -3.99 -8.10 22.28
CA LEU A 217 -5.27 -7.43 22.45
C LEU A 217 -5.39 -6.86 23.86
N GLY A 218 -6.14 -5.77 24.00
CA GLY A 218 -6.47 -5.18 25.28
C GLY A 218 -7.84 -4.53 25.26
N LYS A 219 -8.55 -4.52 26.41
CA LYS A 219 -9.82 -3.81 26.56
C LYS A 219 -9.66 -2.68 27.57
N LEU A 220 -10.02 -1.46 27.18
CA LEU A 220 -9.97 -0.28 28.05
C LEU A 220 -11.21 0.58 27.80
N LYS A 221 -11.92 0.95 28.88
CA LYS A 221 -13.13 1.79 28.83
C LYS A 221 -14.15 1.32 27.77
N GLY A 222 -14.41 0.01 27.72
CA GLY A 222 -15.37 -0.59 26.79
C GLY A 222 -14.86 -0.79 25.36
N LYS A 223 -13.71 -0.22 24.98
CA LYS A 223 -13.12 -0.35 23.64
C LYS A 223 -12.11 -1.49 23.60
N LEU A 224 -12.12 -2.25 22.51
CA LEU A 224 -11.13 -3.28 22.20
C LEU A 224 -10.00 -2.66 21.38
N TYR A 225 -8.77 -2.89 21.80
CA TYR A 225 -7.57 -2.44 21.12
C TYR A 225 -6.81 -3.64 20.57
N VAL A 226 -6.53 -3.61 19.27
CA VAL A 226 -5.51 -4.47 18.65
C VAL A 226 -4.19 -3.73 18.78
N ILE A 227 -3.40 -4.10 19.77
CA ILE A 227 -2.17 -3.39 20.14
C ILE A 227 -1.07 -3.70 19.15
N LYS A 228 -0.95 -4.99 18.80
CA LYS A 228 0.00 -5.48 17.81
C LYS A 228 -0.54 -6.76 17.19
N ALA A 229 -0.43 -6.89 15.88
CA ALA A 229 -0.82 -8.10 15.17
C ALA A 229 0.25 -8.49 14.14
N ARG A 230 0.41 -9.80 13.93
CA ARG A 230 1.26 -10.36 12.88
C ARG A 230 0.50 -11.46 12.18
N VAL A 231 0.38 -11.35 10.86
CA VAL A 231 -0.25 -12.36 10.00
C VAL A 231 0.79 -12.76 8.95
N PHE A 232 1.07 -14.05 8.85
CA PHE A 232 2.16 -14.51 7.98
C PHE A 232 1.99 -15.97 7.58
N ARG A 233 2.71 -16.37 6.54
CA ARG A 233 2.93 -17.78 6.19
C ARG A 233 4.32 -18.19 6.66
N GLY A 234 4.45 -19.35 7.29
CA GLY A 234 5.74 -19.78 7.82
C GLY A 234 5.68 -21.10 8.53
N LYS A 235 6.81 -21.48 9.11
CA LYS A 235 6.94 -22.69 9.94
C LYS A 235 6.30 -22.47 11.31
N ASN A 236 6.14 -23.56 12.04
CA ASN A 236 5.62 -23.53 13.41
C ASN A 236 6.57 -22.81 14.37
N GLU A 237 7.89 -22.89 14.12
CA GLU A 237 8.88 -22.12 14.89
C GLU A 237 8.69 -20.62 14.74
N ASP A 238 8.43 -20.12 13.50
CA ASP A 238 8.19 -18.70 13.22
C ASP A 238 6.93 -18.20 13.99
N PHE A 239 5.91 -19.07 14.12
CA PHE A 239 4.71 -18.74 14.91
C PHE A 239 5.01 -18.63 16.42
N ILE A 240 5.78 -19.57 16.96
CA ILE A 240 6.14 -19.57 18.37
C ILE A 240 7.00 -18.33 18.67
N GLU A 241 7.94 -18.00 17.80
CA GLU A 241 8.77 -16.81 17.93
C GLU A 241 7.91 -15.53 17.93
N ALA A 242 6.98 -15.40 16.96
CA ALA A 242 6.05 -14.28 16.91
C ALA A 242 5.18 -14.18 18.17
N PHE A 243 4.76 -15.32 18.75
CA PHE A 243 4.00 -15.37 19.98
C PHE A 243 4.80 -14.84 21.18
N PHE A 244 6.04 -15.27 21.32
CA PHE A 244 6.92 -14.78 22.39
C PHE A 244 7.38 -13.34 22.19
N GLU A 245 7.50 -12.86 20.97
CA GLU A 245 7.74 -11.43 20.68
C GLU A 245 6.65 -10.54 21.28
N GLN A 246 5.37 -10.96 21.22
CA GLN A 246 4.26 -10.22 21.85
C GLN A 246 4.43 -10.18 23.39
N TYR A 247 4.80 -11.30 23.98
CA TYR A 247 5.02 -11.39 25.42
C TYR A 247 6.19 -10.47 25.87
N LYS A 248 7.30 -10.50 25.14
CA LYS A 248 8.44 -9.60 25.38
C LYS A 248 8.06 -8.12 25.21
N HIS A 249 7.20 -7.82 24.23
CA HIS A 249 6.71 -6.46 24.01
C HIS A 249 5.94 -5.91 25.21
N VAL A 250 5.17 -6.72 25.91
CA VAL A 250 4.49 -6.30 27.15
C VAL A 250 5.49 -5.98 28.25
N GLY A 251 6.56 -6.77 28.39
CA GLY A 251 7.69 -6.50 29.28
C GLY A 251 7.30 -6.30 30.75
N GLY A 252 6.30 -7.06 31.26
CA GLY A 252 5.83 -6.94 32.63
C GLY A 252 4.94 -5.72 32.93
N LYS A 253 4.64 -4.87 31.96
CA LYS A 253 3.84 -3.63 32.12
C LYS A 253 2.35 -3.89 32.40
N ALA A 254 1.85 -5.08 32.12
CA ALA A 254 0.49 -5.52 32.39
C ALA A 254 0.45 -7.04 32.54
N SER A 255 -0.60 -7.56 33.23
CA SER A 255 -0.89 -8.98 33.26
C SER A 255 -1.26 -9.48 31.86
N VAL A 256 -0.75 -10.66 31.47
CA VAL A 256 -0.96 -11.23 30.15
C VAL A 256 -1.56 -12.62 30.27
N TYR A 257 -2.66 -12.84 29.56
CA TYR A 257 -3.25 -14.16 29.33
C TYR A 257 -2.92 -14.59 27.91
N ALA A 258 -2.45 -15.81 27.75
CA ALA A 258 -1.98 -16.33 26.47
C ALA A 258 -2.83 -17.52 26.04
N TYR A 259 -3.39 -17.43 24.83
CA TYR A 259 -4.25 -18.44 24.24
C TYR A 259 -3.74 -18.81 22.86
N VAL A 260 -3.75 -20.10 22.55
CA VAL A 260 -3.47 -20.63 21.22
C VAL A 260 -4.67 -21.46 20.81
N GLU A 261 -5.18 -21.21 19.62
CA GLU A 261 -6.25 -22.01 19.06
C GLU A 261 -5.80 -23.46 18.90
N ASN A 262 -6.58 -24.38 19.44
CA ASN A 262 -6.32 -25.81 19.38
C ASN A 262 -7.58 -26.55 18.90
N ASN A 263 -7.65 -26.78 17.61
CA ASN A 263 -8.64 -27.66 17.02
C ASN A 263 -8.00 -29.03 16.63
N LYS A 264 -8.81 -30.00 16.22
CA LYS A 264 -8.32 -31.36 15.88
C LYS A 264 -7.22 -31.37 14.83
N LEU A 265 -7.19 -30.42 13.92
CA LEU A 265 -6.19 -30.30 12.87
C LEU A 265 -4.84 -29.75 13.40
N GLN A 266 -4.88 -29.05 14.54
CA GLN A 266 -3.72 -28.40 15.16
C GLN A 266 -3.14 -29.21 16.32
N ASP A 267 -3.74 -30.34 16.67
CA ASP A 267 -3.30 -31.20 17.78
C ASP A 267 -1.82 -31.65 17.68
N PRO A 268 -1.28 -32.00 16.50
CA PRO A 268 0.14 -32.29 16.35
C PRO A 268 1.05 -31.09 16.69
N PHE A 269 0.64 -29.87 16.32
CA PHE A 269 1.39 -28.65 16.65
C PHE A 269 1.47 -28.47 18.16
N PHE A 270 0.34 -28.58 18.85
CA PHE A 270 0.29 -28.40 20.30
C PHE A 270 1.17 -29.41 21.03
N LYS A 271 1.06 -30.71 20.68
CA LYS A 271 1.81 -31.78 21.33
C LYS A 271 3.31 -31.75 21.01
N GLN A 272 3.68 -31.54 19.76
CA GLN A 272 5.06 -31.71 19.29
C GLN A 272 5.90 -30.44 19.42
N VAL A 273 5.32 -29.27 19.27
CA VAL A 273 6.06 -28.02 19.17
C VAL A 273 5.84 -27.13 20.39
N LEU A 274 4.62 -26.72 20.65
CA LEU A 274 4.32 -25.75 21.72
C LEU A 274 4.67 -26.29 23.11
N LYS A 275 4.29 -27.53 23.41
CA LYS A 275 4.59 -28.16 24.70
C LYS A 275 6.09 -28.31 24.97
N LYS A 276 6.85 -28.69 23.95
CA LYS A 276 8.33 -28.76 24.06
C LYS A 276 8.95 -27.41 24.31
N HIS A 277 8.45 -26.37 23.65
CA HIS A 277 9.00 -25.01 23.78
C HIS A 277 8.67 -24.40 25.16
N LEU A 278 7.46 -24.56 25.63
CA LEU A 278 7.05 -24.16 26.98
C LEU A 278 7.87 -24.87 28.06
N ASN A 279 8.15 -26.17 27.90
CA ASN A 279 9.00 -26.91 28.83
C ASN A 279 10.47 -26.44 28.85
N ARG A 280 11.00 -25.97 27.71
CA ARG A 280 12.34 -25.35 27.66
C ARG A 280 12.41 -24.02 28.38
N LEU A 281 11.32 -23.21 28.30
CA LEU A 281 11.27 -21.89 28.97
C LEU A 281 11.09 -22.01 30.48
N ARG A 282 10.39 -23.05 30.95
CA ARG A 282 10.23 -23.35 32.39
C ARG A 282 11.54 -23.83 33.07
N LYS A 283 12.52 -24.27 32.27
CA LYS A 283 13.83 -24.73 32.73
C LYS A 283 14.92 -23.65 32.72
N LYS A 284 14.61 -22.45 32.23
CA LYS A 284 15.43 -21.25 32.32
C LYS A 284 14.85 -20.27 33.33
#